data_567b1a356c1b9e821bd210681e7edea0
#
_entry.id   567b1a356c1b9e821bd210681e7edea0
#
_cell.length_a   1.000
_cell.length_b   1.000
_cell.length_c   1.000
_cell.angle_alpha   90.00
_cell.angle_beta   90.00
_cell.angle_gamma   90.00
#
_symmetry.space_group_name_H-M   'P 1'
#
loop_
_entity.id
_entity.type
_entity.pdbx_description
1 polymer ?
#
loop_
_entity_poly.entity_id
_entity_poly.type
_entity_poly.pdbx_seq_one_letter_code
_entity_poly.pdbx_strand_id
1 'polypeptide(L)' 'MPTEDLVLAIDAGTTGVTALLVDHSAQVIARGYREFPQYFPHDGWVEHDLNEIWTATLGAAQDIVAGREGVIAAVGITNQ' A
#
# COMPACT_ATOMS: atom_id res chain seq x y z
N MET A 1 -20.51 8.61 18.09
CA MET A 1 -19.40 9.33 17.43
C MET A 1 -19.44 9.01 15.95
N PRO A 2 -19.41 10.01 15.09
CA PRO A 2 -19.25 9.73 13.67
C PRO A 2 -17.90 9.08 13.42
N THR A 3 -17.87 8.14 12.49
CA THR A 3 -16.60 7.55 12.05
C THR A 3 -15.86 8.56 11.20
N GLU A 4 -14.54 8.57 11.33
CA GLU A 4 -13.69 9.45 10.57
C GLU A 4 -13.50 8.94 9.13
N ASP A 5 -13.52 9.85 8.18
CA ASP A 5 -13.15 9.52 6.81
C ASP A 5 -11.64 9.43 6.67
N LEU A 6 -11.18 8.34 6.10
CA LEU A 6 -9.76 8.06 5.91
C LEU A 6 -9.45 7.91 4.44
N VAL A 7 -8.21 8.21 4.08
CA VAL A 7 -7.69 7.97 2.73
C VAL A 7 -6.59 6.91 2.83
N LEU A 8 -6.70 5.90 2.00
CA LEU A 8 -5.66 4.88 1.85
C LEU A 8 -4.82 5.25 0.62
N ALA A 9 -3.55 5.52 0.85
CA ALA A 9 -2.60 5.84 -0.22
C ALA A 9 -1.64 4.67 -0.40
N ILE A 10 -1.48 4.22 -1.63
CA ILE A 10 -0.64 3.07 -1.97
C ILE A 10 0.42 3.51 -2.96
N ASP A 11 1.66 3.25 -2.64
CA ASP A 11 2.81 3.48 -3.52
C ASP A 11 3.46 2.14 -3.85
N ALA A 12 3.27 1.68 -5.07
CA ALA A 12 3.89 0.45 -5.57
C ALA A 12 5.23 0.81 -6.20
N GLY A 13 6.29 0.64 -5.42
CA GLY A 13 7.66 0.86 -5.87
C GLY A 13 8.25 -0.35 -6.57
N THR A 14 9.55 -0.28 -6.86
CA THR A 14 10.26 -1.37 -7.54
C THR A 14 10.60 -2.54 -6.62
N THR A 15 10.67 -2.33 -5.32
CA THR A 15 11.07 -3.35 -4.35
C THR A 15 9.95 -3.77 -3.42
N GLY A 16 8.89 -2.99 -3.32
CA GLY A 16 7.80 -3.29 -2.41
C GLY A 16 6.69 -2.26 -2.51
N VAL A 17 5.69 -2.45 -1.67
CA VAL A 17 4.50 -1.60 -1.63
C VAL A 17 4.43 -0.92 -0.27
N THR A 18 4.32 0.41 -0.28
CA THR A 18 4.03 1.21 0.91
C THR A 18 2.56 1.59 0.92
N ALA A 19 1.91 1.39 2.04
CA ALA A 19 0.54 1.83 2.26
C ALA A 19 0.53 2.84 3.40
N LEU A 20 -0.19 3.94 3.21
CA LEU A 20 -0.37 4.98 4.21
C LEU A 20 -1.84 5.17 4.49
N LEU A 21 -2.17 5.36 5.74
CA LEU A 21 -3.52 5.73 6.14
C LEU A 21 -3.50 7.17 6.61
N VAL A 22 -4.30 8.02 5.97
CA VAL A 22 -4.27 9.46 6.17
C VAL A 22 -5.63 9.92 6.66
N ASP A 23 -5.64 10.75 7.70
CA ASP A 23 -6.88 11.29 8.25
C ASP A 23 -7.33 12.55 7.49
N HIS A 24 -8.49 13.09 7.88
CA HIS A 24 -9.05 14.27 7.23
C HIS A 24 -8.25 15.55 7.45
N SER A 25 -7.29 15.53 8.39
CA SER A 25 -6.36 16.62 8.61
C SER A 25 -5.05 16.47 7.83
N ALA A 26 -5.01 15.51 6.89
CA ALA A 26 -3.86 15.17 6.07
C ALA A 26 -2.67 14.64 6.88
N GLN A 27 -2.93 14.05 8.03
CA GLN A 27 -1.91 13.42 8.84
C GLN A 27 -1.84 11.93 8.57
N VAL A 28 -0.63 11.40 8.44
CA VAL A 28 -0.40 9.97 8.30
C VAL A 28 -0.56 9.34 9.68
N ILE A 29 -1.56 8.50 9.85
CA ILE A 29 -1.86 7.84 11.13
C ILE A 29 -1.40 6.40 11.18
N ALA A 30 -1.06 5.81 10.05
CA ALA A 30 -0.50 4.46 9.98
C ALA A 30 0.29 4.28 8.70
N ARG A 31 1.28 3.40 8.75
CA ARG A 31 2.12 3.07 7.61
C ARG A 31 2.42 1.58 7.62
N GLY A 32 2.30 0.95 6.47
CA GLY A 32 2.66 -0.44 6.25
C GLY A 32 3.56 -0.58 5.03
N TYR A 33 4.38 -1.61 5.03
CA TYR A 33 5.27 -1.91 3.92
C TYR A 33 5.38 -3.41 3.73
N ARG A 34 5.31 -3.86 2.48
CA ARG A 34 5.52 -5.25 2.10
C ARG A 34 6.42 -5.31 0.90
N GLU A 35 7.47 -6.11 0.99
CA GLU A 35 8.35 -6.38 -0.13
C GLU A 35 7.71 -7.42 -1.06
N PHE A 36 8.13 -7.39 -2.31
CA PHE A 36 7.84 -8.46 -3.26
C PHE A 36 9.13 -8.84 -4.01
N PRO A 37 9.23 -10.09 -4.49
CA PRO A 37 10.43 -10.54 -5.19
C PRO A 37 10.66 -9.78 -6.49
N GLN A 38 11.93 -9.60 -6.82
CA GLN A 38 12.37 -9.09 -8.11
C GLN A 38 13.07 -10.21 -8.85
N TYR A 39 12.85 -10.31 -10.14
CA TYR A 39 13.44 -11.34 -10.96
C TYR A 39 14.34 -10.70 -12.01
N PHE A 40 15.49 -11.31 -12.23
CA PHE A 40 16.53 -10.78 -13.14
C PHE A 40 16.80 -11.84 -14.22
N PRO A 41 15.90 -11.99 -15.21
CA PRO A 41 16.04 -13.04 -16.23
C PRO A 41 17.24 -12.80 -17.14
N HIS A 42 17.68 -11.53 -17.30
CA HIS A 42 18.83 -11.14 -18.07
C HIS A 42 19.56 -10.00 -17.37
N ASP A 43 20.84 -9.82 -17.68
CA ASP A 43 21.61 -8.71 -17.13
C ASP A 43 20.93 -7.37 -17.44
N GLY A 44 20.74 -6.57 -16.41
CA GLY A 44 20.08 -5.27 -16.51
C GLY A 44 18.56 -5.29 -16.62
N TRP A 45 17.94 -6.46 -16.62
CA TRP A 45 16.49 -6.59 -16.66
C TRP A 45 15.95 -6.91 -15.28
N VAL A 46 14.79 -6.31 -14.96
CA VAL A 46 14.06 -6.60 -13.72
C VAL A 46 12.64 -6.95 -14.10
N GLU A 47 12.17 -8.09 -13.63
CA GLU A 47 10.77 -8.51 -13.81
C GLU A 47 10.09 -8.67 -12.45
N HIS A 48 8.78 -8.47 -12.45
CA HIS A 48 7.92 -8.68 -11.28
C HIS A 48 6.77 -9.61 -11.66
N ASP A 49 6.33 -10.40 -10.68
CA ASP A 49 5.11 -11.18 -10.80
C ASP A 49 3.94 -10.34 -10.31
N LEU A 50 2.93 -10.16 -11.15
CA LEU A 50 1.76 -9.33 -10.82
C LEU A 50 0.99 -9.88 -9.62
N ASN A 51 0.93 -11.19 -9.44
CA ASN A 51 0.26 -11.79 -8.29
C ASN A 51 1.02 -11.47 -6.99
N GLU A 52 2.33 -11.44 -7.04
CA GLU A 52 3.16 -11.11 -5.89
C GLU A 52 3.02 -9.62 -5.52
N ILE A 53 2.95 -8.74 -6.51
CA ILE A 53 2.68 -7.31 -6.28
C ILE A 53 1.29 -7.13 -5.66
N TRP A 54 0.28 -7.83 -6.19
CA TRP A 54 -1.08 -7.75 -5.67
C TRP A 54 -1.16 -8.24 -4.22
N THR A 55 -0.52 -9.37 -3.92
CA THR A 55 -0.47 -9.93 -2.57
C THR A 55 0.22 -8.96 -1.61
N ALA A 56 1.33 -8.35 -2.01
CA ALA A 56 2.03 -7.37 -1.20
C ALA A 56 1.17 -6.13 -0.96
N THR A 57 0.44 -5.67 -1.98
CA THR A 57 -0.45 -4.51 -1.89
C THR A 57 -1.57 -4.77 -0.88
N LEU A 58 -2.24 -5.92 -1.00
CA LEU A 58 -3.29 -6.30 -0.05
C LEU A 58 -2.73 -6.43 1.36
N GLY A 59 -1.56 -7.07 1.51
CA GLY A 59 -0.94 -7.25 2.81
C GLY A 59 -0.58 -5.92 3.47
N ALA A 60 0.03 -5.00 2.74
CA ALA A 60 0.38 -3.69 3.26
C ALA A 60 -0.87 -2.91 3.69
N ALA A 61 -1.92 -2.94 2.89
CA ALA A 61 -3.18 -2.27 3.22
C ALA A 61 -3.85 -2.91 4.45
N GLN A 62 -3.93 -4.23 4.49
CA GLN A 62 -4.54 -4.94 5.61
C GLN A 62 -3.82 -4.70 6.93
N ASP A 63 -2.48 -4.61 6.89
CA ASP A 63 -1.68 -4.36 8.09
C ASP A 63 -2.07 -3.07 8.79
N ILE A 64 -2.52 -2.06 8.05
CA ILE A 64 -2.79 -0.74 8.60
C ILE A 64 -4.27 -0.42 8.78
N VAL A 65 -5.18 -1.15 8.12
CA VAL A 65 -6.63 -0.90 8.29
C VAL A 65 -7.28 -1.83 9.30
N ALA A 66 -6.67 -2.97 9.59
CA ALA A 66 -7.24 -3.95 10.51
C ALA A 66 -7.43 -3.36 11.91
N GLY A 67 -8.62 -3.52 12.47
CA GLY A 67 -8.95 -3.07 13.81
C GLY A 67 -9.11 -1.55 13.96
N ARG A 68 -9.07 -0.80 12.87
CA ARG A 68 -9.23 0.66 12.95
C ARG A 68 -10.69 1.05 12.77
N GLU A 69 -11.07 2.08 13.52
CA GLU A 69 -12.36 2.76 13.31
C GLU A 69 -12.19 3.79 12.21
N GLY A 70 -13.21 3.94 11.40
CA GLY A 70 -13.21 4.89 10.30
C GLY A 70 -13.67 4.24 9.02
N VAL A 71 -13.89 5.07 8.03
CA VAL A 71 -14.33 4.65 6.70
C VAL A 71 -13.27 5.06 5.69
N ILE A 72 -12.87 4.12 4.85
CA ILE A 72 -11.99 4.44 3.75
C ILE A 72 -12.82 5.15 2.67
N ALA A 73 -12.70 6.47 2.63
CA ALA A 73 -13.47 7.31 1.72
C ALA A 73 -12.87 7.36 0.31
N ALA A 74 -11.55 7.16 0.21
CA ALA A 74 -10.85 7.19 -1.07
C ALA A 74 -9.59 6.36 -1.02
N VAL A 75 -9.17 5.84 -2.17
CA VAL A 75 -7.91 5.13 -2.35
C VAL A 75 -7.13 5.81 -3.46
N GLY A 76 -5.91 6.22 -3.15
CA GLY A 76 -4.98 6.76 -4.14
C GLY A 76 -3.87 5.75 -4.39
N ILE A 77 -3.53 5.54 -5.65
CA ILE A 77 -2.49 4.58 -6.03
C ILE A 77 -1.49 5.26 -6.95
N THR A 78 -0.22 5.09 -6.63
CA THR A 78 0.87 5.50 -7.51
C THR A 78 1.82 4.33 -7.73
N ASN A 79 2.53 4.35 -8.86
CA ASN A 79 3.50 3.31 -9.17
C ASN A 79 4.69 3.91 -9.91
N GLN A 80 5.68 3.07 -10.12
CA GLN A 80 6.85 3.39 -10.92
C GLN A 80 6.87 2.58 -12.21
#